data_14c46c365f7b0eebe586ee9c37e1db35
#
_entry.id   14c46c365f7b0eebe586ee9c37e1db35
#
_cell.length_a   1.000
_cell.length_b   1.000
_cell.length_c   1.000
_cell.angle_alpha   90.00
_cell.angle_beta   90.00
_cell.angle_gamma   90.00
#
_symmetry.space_group_name_H-M   'P 1'
#
loop_
_entity.id
_entity.type
_entity.pdbx_description
1 polymer ?
#
loop_
_entity_poly.entity_id
_entity_poly.type
_entity_poly.pdbx_seq_one_letter_code
_entity_poly.pdbx_strand_id
1 'polypeptide(L)'
;MRCYVFPGQGTQKKGMGRSLFGRFPDLRRRADRVLGYPIEELCLENPQRRLSETVYAQPAIYVVNALHWSAAQEDLPPADFLAGHSLGEYSALLAAGAFDFETGLTLVRRRAELMGQVSGGAMAAVVGVSEQIVEETLKQHDATGVVIANYNAPEQFVLSGSHEELARIKPVFEKVEGVRAFVPVRVSGPFHASAMAPAAERFRSVLASVDVGGLRTPVISNVTGRPFGPDAQEVRALLAEQIARPVRWTDGIRYLRDAGVSVFTELGESKVLTSLIDRITTAQEPTPDPRRDLIERIKREILQPEIGDEALGFDEDASFRRLGLNSIIYVRLARRAGTVLGIPVKPDVIFQHRSCAALADYLLTRDDIAQAIARAAPPEAPPAPLREYQDERVTALLHGCANGTLSVDRTIEAIRALA
;
A
#
# COMPACT_ATOMS: atom_id res chain seq x y z
N MET A 1 17.09 9.67 6.31
CA MET A 1 16.90 8.28 5.87
C MET A 1 16.63 8.25 4.37
N ARG A 2 16.85 7.08 3.73
CA ARG A 2 16.76 6.90 2.27
C ARG A 2 15.77 5.77 1.94
N CYS A 3 14.93 5.97 0.93
CA CYS A 3 14.07 4.96 0.36
C CYS A 3 14.36 4.76 -1.14
N TYR A 4 14.51 3.52 -1.57
CA TYR A 4 14.50 3.19 -2.99
C TYR A 4 13.10 2.76 -3.41
N VAL A 5 12.64 3.32 -4.54
CA VAL A 5 11.30 3.07 -5.06
C VAL A 5 11.36 2.41 -6.43
N PHE A 6 10.51 1.42 -6.66
CA PHE A 6 10.48 0.62 -7.88
C PHE A 6 9.19 0.89 -8.66
N PRO A 7 9.31 1.30 -9.93
CA PRO A 7 8.16 1.57 -10.78
C PRO A 7 7.39 0.29 -11.15
N GLY A 8 6.10 0.47 -11.45
CA GLY A 8 5.20 -0.57 -11.89
C GLY A 8 4.78 -0.43 -13.35
N GLN A 9 3.69 -1.14 -13.70
CA GLN A 9 3.13 -1.15 -15.06
C GLN A 9 2.70 0.26 -15.48
N GLY A 10 2.95 0.58 -16.75
CA GLY A 10 2.77 1.92 -17.33
C GLY A 10 4.10 2.63 -17.60
N THR A 11 5.22 2.14 -17.04
CA THR A 11 6.56 2.72 -17.25
C THR A 11 7.37 2.00 -18.33
N GLN A 12 6.89 0.84 -18.82
CA GLN A 12 7.56 0.08 -19.86
C GLN A 12 7.60 0.85 -21.18
N LYS A 13 8.76 0.81 -21.81
CA LYS A 13 9.00 1.43 -23.11
C LYS A 13 10.00 0.62 -23.92
N LYS A 14 9.91 0.71 -25.25
CA LYS A 14 10.95 0.18 -26.13
C LYS A 14 12.31 0.80 -25.78
N GLY A 15 13.34 -0.02 -25.66
CA GLY A 15 14.71 0.39 -25.33
C GLY A 15 15.04 0.36 -23.82
N MET A 16 14.08 0.03 -22.94
CA MET A 16 14.35 -0.04 -21.49
C MET A 16 15.39 -1.12 -21.15
N GLY A 17 16.25 -0.84 -20.18
CA GLY A 17 17.32 -1.75 -19.73
C GLY A 17 18.55 -1.79 -20.65
N ARG A 18 18.59 -1.02 -21.75
CA ARG A 18 19.67 -1.06 -22.76
C ARG A 18 21.07 -0.95 -22.18
N SER A 19 21.29 -0.08 -21.23
CA SER A 19 22.60 0.14 -20.59
C SER A 19 23.00 -0.95 -19.59
N LEU A 20 22.04 -1.81 -19.18
CA LEU A 20 22.23 -2.75 -18.08
C LEU A 20 22.29 -4.21 -18.51
N PHE A 21 21.64 -4.63 -19.60
CA PHE A 21 21.64 -6.02 -20.04
C PHE A 21 23.06 -6.56 -20.27
N GLY A 22 23.94 -5.74 -20.87
CA GLY A 22 25.35 -6.10 -21.08
C GLY A 22 26.17 -6.14 -19.78
N ARG A 23 25.79 -5.32 -18.76
CA ARG A 23 26.46 -5.28 -17.45
C ARG A 23 26.09 -6.50 -16.59
N PHE A 24 24.86 -7.02 -16.72
CA PHE A 24 24.36 -8.14 -15.93
C PHE A 24 23.88 -9.32 -16.80
N PRO A 25 24.78 -9.95 -17.59
CA PRO A 25 24.40 -11.02 -18.52
C PRO A 25 23.87 -12.27 -17.83
N ASP A 26 24.23 -12.51 -16.56
CA ASP A 26 23.72 -13.64 -15.78
C ASP A 26 22.24 -13.46 -15.42
N LEU A 27 21.83 -12.30 -14.96
CA LEU A 27 20.42 -12.02 -14.69
C LEU A 27 19.57 -12.15 -15.97
N ARG A 28 20.08 -11.66 -17.10
CA ARG A 28 19.43 -11.83 -18.40
C ARG A 28 19.21 -13.31 -18.73
N ARG A 29 20.28 -14.14 -18.68
CA ARG A 29 20.17 -15.59 -18.96
C ARG A 29 19.22 -16.31 -18.02
N ARG A 30 19.20 -15.92 -16.74
CA ARG A 30 18.27 -16.47 -15.75
C ARG A 30 16.83 -16.07 -16.08
N ALA A 31 16.59 -14.81 -16.50
CA ALA A 31 15.28 -14.35 -16.95
C ALA A 31 14.80 -15.12 -18.19
N ASP A 32 15.65 -15.28 -19.21
CA ASP A 32 15.31 -16.01 -20.43
C ASP A 32 14.88 -17.46 -20.13
N ARG A 33 15.58 -18.15 -19.21
CA ARG A 33 15.21 -19.51 -18.78
C ARG A 33 13.84 -19.56 -18.10
N VAL A 34 13.53 -18.62 -17.21
CA VAL A 34 12.26 -18.58 -16.48
C VAL A 34 11.11 -18.23 -17.42
N LEU A 35 11.33 -17.30 -18.34
CA LEU A 35 10.27 -16.77 -19.20
C LEU A 35 10.05 -17.63 -20.46
N GLY A 36 11.08 -18.32 -20.95
CA GLY A 36 11.02 -19.10 -22.19
C GLY A 36 11.14 -18.27 -23.48
N TYR A 37 11.54 -16.99 -23.35
CA TYR A 37 11.79 -16.09 -24.47
C TYR A 37 12.92 -15.09 -24.13
N PRO A 38 13.59 -14.49 -25.16
CA PRO A 38 14.67 -13.53 -24.92
C PRO A 38 14.14 -12.20 -24.39
N ILE A 39 14.36 -11.93 -23.11
CA ILE A 39 13.86 -10.72 -22.43
C ILE A 39 14.51 -9.43 -22.93
N GLU A 40 15.79 -9.50 -23.29
CA GLU A 40 16.52 -8.36 -23.86
C GLU A 40 15.89 -7.90 -25.19
N GLU A 41 15.59 -8.84 -26.10
CA GLU A 41 14.92 -8.54 -27.37
C GLU A 41 13.53 -7.92 -27.12
N LEU A 42 12.75 -8.48 -26.19
CA LEU A 42 11.45 -7.93 -25.83
C LEU A 42 11.56 -6.48 -25.36
N CYS A 43 12.51 -6.20 -24.46
CA CYS A 43 12.69 -4.86 -23.90
C CYS A 43 13.25 -3.85 -24.93
N LEU A 44 14.23 -4.27 -25.74
CA LEU A 44 14.94 -3.38 -26.66
C LEU A 44 14.17 -3.14 -27.96
N GLU A 45 13.51 -4.17 -28.51
CA GLU A 45 12.88 -4.12 -29.83
C GLU A 45 11.35 -4.07 -29.77
N ASN A 46 10.75 -4.57 -28.69
CA ASN A 46 9.30 -4.65 -28.50
C ASN A 46 8.57 -5.28 -29.70
N PRO A 47 8.94 -6.51 -30.10
CA PRO A 47 8.36 -7.16 -31.27
C PRO A 47 6.85 -7.29 -31.08
N GLN A 48 6.09 -7.02 -32.14
CA GLN A 48 4.62 -7.11 -32.16
C GLN A 48 3.94 -6.25 -31.07
N ARG A 49 4.62 -5.24 -30.50
CA ARG A 49 4.14 -4.39 -29.42
C ARG A 49 3.80 -5.15 -28.13
N ARG A 50 4.44 -6.28 -27.85
CA ARG A 50 4.13 -7.13 -26.68
C ARG A 50 4.26 -6.42 -25.33
N LEU A 51 5.09 -5.38 -25.22
CA LEU A 51 5.17 -4.57 -23.99
C LEU A 51 3.86 -3.84 -23.65
N SER A 52 2.86 -3.80 -24.56
CA SER A 52 1.52 -3.30 -24.24
C SER A 52 0.62 -4.32 -23.54
N GLU A 53 1.02 -5.60 -23.53
CA GLU A 53 0.28 -6.69 -22.93
C GLU A 53 0.79 -6.98 -21.53
N THR A 54 -0.12 -7.09 -20.57
CA THR A 54 0.19 -7.30 -19.14
C THR A 54 1.10 -8.49 -18.91
N VAL A 55 0.91 -9.59 -19.64
CA VAL A 55 1.67 -10.83 -19.52
C VAL A 55 3.15 -10.68 -19.88
N TYR A 56 3.50 -9.70 -20.71
CA TYR A 56 4.87 -9.36 -21.07
C TYR A 56 5.40 -8.15 -20.31
N ALA A 57 4.54 -7.14 -20.08
CA ALA A 57 4.94 -5.89 -19.44
C ALA A 57 5.43 -6.11 -18.00
N GLN A 58 4.69 -6.88 -17.20
CA GLN A 58 5.06 -7.09 -15.80
C GLN A 58 6.41 -7.82 -15.65
N PRO A 59 6.66 -8.97 -16.28
CA PRO A 59 7.97 -9.61 -16.24
C PRO A 59 9.11 -8.71 -16.76
N ALA A 60 8.87 -7.97 -17.82
CA ALA A 60 9.88 -7.08 -18.40
C ALA A 60 10.27 -5.95 -17.43
N ILE A 61 9.31 -5.31 -16.78
CA ILE A 61 9.56 -4.28 -15.77
C ILE A 61 10.29 -4.88 -14.56
N TYR A 62 9.87 -6.05 -14.07
CA TYR A 62 10.53 -6.72 -12.95
C TYR A 62 12.00 -6.99 -13.25
N VAL A 63 12.31 -7.54 -14.44
CA VAL A 63 13.70 -7.82 -14.86
C VAL A 63 14.51 -6.53 -14.93
N VAL A 64 13.97 -5.48 -15.56
CA VAL A 64 14.66 -4.18 -15.67
C VAL A 64 14.86 -3.54 -14.29
N ASN A 65 13.87 -3.61 -13.40
CA ASN A 65 14.01 -3.17 -12.01
C ASN A 65 15.11 -3.94 -11.26
N ALA A 66 15.21 -5.27 -11.47
CA ALA A 66 16.26 -6.09 -10.87
C ALA A 66 17.66 -5.71 -11.40
N LEU A 67 17.79 -5.38 -12.69
CA LEU A 67 19.04 -4.85 -13.26
C LEU A 67 19.42 -3.50 -12.62
N HIS A 68 18.46 -2.59 -12.47
CA HIS A 68 18.69 -1.31 -11.80
C HIS A 68 19.06 -1.50 -10.32
N TRP A 69 18.40 -2.45 -9.63
CA TRP A 69 18.76 -2.80 -8.25
C TRP A 69 20.19 -3.34 -8.15
N SER A 70 20.58 -4.25 -9.05
CA SER A 70 21.96 -4.77 -9.07
C SER A 70 22.99 -3.65 -9.26
N ALA A 71 22.72 -2.71 -10.17
CA ALA A 71 23.58 -1.55 -10.36
C ALA A 71 23.58 -0.63 -9.10
N ALA A 72 22.43 -0.42 -8.48
CA ALA A 72 22.32 0.41 -7.29
C ALA A 72 23.12 -0.17 -6.10
N GLN A 73 23.15 -1.50 -5.95
CA GLN A 73 23.95 -2.15 -4.90
C GLN A 73 25.47 -1.91 -5.06
N GLU A 74 25.95 -1.70 -6.26
CA GLU A 74 27.36 -1.39 -6.54
C GLU A 74 27.66 0.11 -6.35
N ASP A 75 26.72 0.98 -6.75
CA ASP A 75 26.95 2.41 -6.96
C ASP A 75 26.34 3.31 -5.86
N LEU A 76 25.39 2.82 -5.06
CA LEU A 76 24.63 3.65 -4.13
C LEU A 76 24.71 3.16 -2.67
N PRO A 77 24.55 4.07 -1.70
CA PRO A 77 24.49 3.70 -0.28
C PRO A 77 23.29 2.79 0.02
N PRO A 78 23.31 1.97 1.08
CA PRO A 78 22.17 1.16 1.50
C PRO A 78 20.91 1.99 1.72
N ALA A 79 19.75 1.40 1.42
CA ALA A 79 18.45 1.98 1.73
C ALA A 79 18.02 1.65 3.15
N ASP A 80 17.33 2.60 3.81
CA ASP A 80 16.64 2.36 5.10
C ASP A 80 15.26 1.76 4.87
N PHE A 81 14.63 2.05 3.73
CA PHE A 81 13.32 1.52 3.32
C PHE A 81 13.29 1.22 1.83
N LEU A 82 12.38 0.34 1.45
CA LEU A 82 12.07 0.01 0.07
C LEU A 82 10.57 0.15 -0.15
N ALA A 83 10.17 0.62 -1.34
CA ALA A 83 8.77 0.67 -1.74
C ALA A 83 8.64 0.38 -3.24
N GLY A 84 7.49 -0.11 -3.66
CA GLY A 84 7.22 -0.33 -5.07
C GLY A 84 5.75 -0.10 -5.39
N HIS A 85 5.46 0.42 -6.56
CA HIS A 85 4.09 0.69 -6.98
C HIS A 85 3.52 -0.51 -7.71
N SER A 86 2.47 -1.14 -7.17
CA SER A 86 1.82 -2.33 -7.73
C SER A 86 2.83 -3.44 -8.05
N LEU A 87 3.15 -3.68 -9.31
CA LEU A 87 4.21 -4.63 -9.70
C LEU A 87 5.55 -4.33 -9.04
N GLY A 88 5.91 -3.07 -8.88
CA GLY A 88 7.18 -2.65 -8.26
C GLY A 88 7.37 -3.16 -6.84
N GLU A 89 6.30 -3.50 -6.12
CA GLU A 89 6.37 -4.09 -4.78
C GLU A 89 7.12 -5.44 -4.79
N TYR A 90 6.98 -6.24 -5.84
CA TYR A 90 7.75 -7.48 -6.02
C TYR A 90 9.25 -7.20 -6.20
N SER A 91 9.60 -6.09 -6.86
CA SER A 91 11.00 -5.67 -7.00
C SER A 91 11.56 -5.15 -5.67
N ALA A 92 10.76 -4.47 -4.86
CA ALA A 92 11.13 -4.05 -3.51
C ALA A 92 11.34 -5.26 -2.58
N LEU A 93 10.48 -6.28 -2.67
CA LEU A 93 10.61 -7.52 -1.91
C LEU A 93 11.83 -8.35 -2.33
N LEU A 94 12.15 -8.42 -3.63
CA LEU A 94 13.42 -8.99 -4.12
C LEU A 94 14.61 -8.25 -3.49
N ALA A 95 14.60 -6.93 -3.52
CA ALA A 95 15.69 -6.12 -2.96
C ALA A 95 15.84 -6.32 -1.44
N ALA A 96 14.72 -6.51 -0.72
CA ALA A 96 14.71 -6.84 0.70
C ALA A 96 15.15 -8.28 1.02
N GLY A 97 15.21 -9.16 0.02
CA GLY A 97 15.60 -10.56 0.19
C GLY A 97 14.45 -11.49 0.58
N ALA A 98 13.20 -11.09 0.34
CA ALA A 98 12.04 -11.95 0.57
C ALA A 98 12.09 -13.24 -0.26
N PHE A 99 12.65 -13.18 -1.45
CA PHE A 99 12.86 -14.31 -2.36
C PHE A 99 14.00 -14.00 -3.33
N ASP A 100 14.51 -15.02 -3.99
CA ASP A 100 15.51 -14.85 -5.06
C ASP A 100 14.89 -14.32 -6.37
N PHE A 101 15.76 -14.00 -7.34
CA PHE A 101 15.34 -13.38 -8.59
C PHE A 101 14.40 -14.28 -9.40
N GLU A 102 14.69 -15.58 -9.53
CA GLU A 102 13.88 -16.52 -10.31
C GLU A 102 12.53 -16.79 -9.68
N THR A 103 12.48 -16.92 -8.36
CA THR A 103 11.24 -17.07 -7.60
C THR A 103 10.35 -15.84 -7.80
N GLY A 104 10.91 -14.64 -7.61
CA GLY A 104 10.17 -13.40 -7.81
C GLY A 104 9.70 -13.21 -9.26
N LEU A 105 10.55 -13.55 -10.27
CA LEU A 105 10.15 -13.49 -11.67
C LEU A 105 9.04 -14.50 -12.01
N THR A 106 9.10 -15.70 -11.42
CA THR A 106 8.05 -16.71 -11.58
C THR A 106 6.73 -16.23 -11.00
N LEU A 107 6.76 -15.62 -9.80
CA LEU A 107 5.58 -15.00 -9.18
C LEU A 107 4.98 -13.91 -10.07
N VAL A 108 5.83 -12.99 -10.56
CA VAL A 108 5.39 -11.89 -11.43
C VAL A 108 4.81 -12.41 -12.73
N ARG A 109 5.39 -13.44 -13.34
CA ARG A 109 4.83 -14.10 -14.54
C ARG A 109 3.44 -14.65 -14.25
N ARG A 110 3.29 -15.41 -13.15
CA ARG A 110 1.99 -15.98 -12.76
C ARG A 110 0.95 -14.91 -12.43
N ARG A 111 1.38 -13.84 -11.72
CA ARG A 111 0.53 -12.66 -11.48
C ARG A 111 0.03 -12.06 -12.78
N ALA A 112 0.93 -11.81 -13.72
CA ALA A 112 0.60 -11.22 -15.02
C ALA A 112 -0.36 -12.09 -15.85
N GLU A 113 -0.14 -13.41 -15.86
CA GLU A 113 -1.01 -14.39 -16.53
C GLU A 113 -2.42 -14.38 -15.93
N LEU A 114 -2.54 -14.41 -14.59
CA LEU A 114 -3.83 -14.42 -13.89
C LEU A 114 -4.58 -13.09 -14.04
N MET A 115 -3.87 -11.97 -13.91
CA MET A 115 -4.48 -10.64 -14.11
C MET A 115 -4.89 -10.41 -15.56
N GLY A 116 -4.09 -10.88 -16.53
CA GLY A 116 -4.38 -10.76 -17.96
C GLY A 116 -5.58 -11.58 -18.45
N GLN A 117 -6.02 -12.59 -17.67
CA GLN A 117 -7.22 -13.39 -17.99
C GLN A 117 -8.54 -12.69 -17.61
N VAL A 118 -8.47 -11.67 -16.74
CA VAL A 118 -9.67 -10.91 -16.35
C VAL A 118 -9.94 -9.85 -17.42
N SER A 119 -11.08 -9.96 -18.08
CA SER A 119 -11.51 -9.06 -19.15
C SER A 119 -12.78 -8.29 -18.76
N GLY A 120 -13.20 -7.36 -19.59
CA GLY A 120 -14.49 -6.66 -19.43
C GLY A 120 -14.41 -5.41 -18.55
N GLY A 121 -13.23 -5.01 -18.12
CA GLY A 121 -13.05 -3.77 -17.35
C GLY A 121 -11.89 -2.93 -17.84
N ALA A 122 -11.79 -1.73 -17.30
CA ALA A 122 -10.79 -0.73 -17.65
C ALA A 122 -10.39 0.10 -16.42
N MET A 123 -9.43 0.99 -16.64
CA MET A 123 -9.01 1.97 -15.64
C MET A 123 -8.94 3.37 -16.26
N ALA A 124 -9.14 4.39 -15.44
CA ALA A 124 -9.02 5.79 -15.85
C ALA A 124 -8.40 6.63 -14.73
N ALA A 125 -7.45 7.49 -15.07
CA ALA A 125 -6.87 8.44 -14.13
C ALA A 125 -7.75 9.68 -14.01
N VAL A 126 -8.03 10.13 -12.80
CA VAL A 126 -8.66 11.40 -12.45
C VAL A 126 -7.60 12.27 -11.79
N VAL A 127 -7.47 13.51 -12.29
CA VAL A 127 -6.45 14.45 -11.82
C VAL A 127 -7.07 15.80 -11.52
N GLY A 128 -6.72 16.40 -10.40
CA GLY A 128 -7.04 17.79 -10.06
C GLY A 128 -8.02 17.98 -8.92
N VAL A 129 -8.56 16.90 -8.35
CA VAL A 129 -9.52 16.95 -7.24
C VAL A 129 -9.11 16.02 -6.13
N SER A 130 -9.62 16.27 -4.91
CA SER A 130 -9.38 15.44 -3.75
C SER A 130 -10.10 14.09 -3.82
N GLU A 131 -9.67 13.15 -2.97
CA GLU A 131 -10.33 11.86 -2.76
C GLU A 131 -11.83 12.02 -2.46
N GLN A 132 -12.16 12.94 -1.55
CA GLN A 132 -13.55 13.21 -1.15
C GLN A 132 -14.42 13.58 -2.37
N ILE A 133 -13.95 14.48 -3.24
CA ILE A 133 -14.68 14.86 -4.45
C ILE A 133 -14.88 13.67 -5.39
N VAL A 134 -13.85 12.80 -5.50
CA VAL A 134 -13.97 11.57 -6.31
C VAL A 134 -15.05 10.64 -5.74
N GLU A 135 -15.02 10.37 -4.44
CA GLU A 135 -15.99 9.48 -3.77
C GLU A 135 -17.41 10.04 -3.82
N GLU A 136 -17.58 11.33 -3.52
CA GLU A 136 -18.88 12.00 -3.61
C GLU A 136 -19.44 11.97 -5.02
N THR A 137 -18.61 12.20 -6.03
CA THR A 137 -19.02 12.14 -7.45
C THR A 137 -19.49 10.72 -7.82
N LEU A 138 -18.75 9.69 -7.42
CA LEU A 138 -19.15 8.30 -7.66
C LEU A 138 -20.47 7.97 -6.97
N LYS A 139 -20.64 8.38 -5.71
CA LYS A 139 -21.85 8.15 -4.90
C LYS A 139 -23.07 8.87 -5.49
N GLN A 140 -22.94 10.15 -5.83
CA GLN A 140 -24.05 10.96 -6.39
C GLN A 140 -24.56 10.45 -7.72
N HIS A 141 -23.73 9.72 -8.46
CA HIS A 141 -24.08 9.20 -9.79
C HIS A 141 -24.25 7.67 -9.81
N ASP A 142 -24.48 7.03 -8.64
CA ASP A 142 -24.72 5.59 -8.49
C ASP A 142 -23.68 4.73 -9.21
N ALA A 143 -22.40 5.16 -9.19
CA ALA A 143 -21.31 4.44 -9.85
C ALA A 143 -20.71 3.36 -8.94
N THR A 144 -21.57 2.48 -8.39
CA THR A 144 -21.20 1.48 -7.38
C THR A 144 -20.23 0.40 -7.89
N GLY A 145 -20.12 0.22 -9.20
CA GLY A 145 -19.17 -0.69 -9.84
C GLY A 145 -17.82 -0.03 -10.19
N VAL A 146 -17.64 1.26 -9.86
CA VAL A 146 -16.37 1.98 -10.03
C VAL A 146 -15.74 2.25 -8.68
N VAL A 147 -14.47 1.89 -8.52
CA VAL A 147 -13.72 2.10 -7.28
C VAL A 147 -12.41 2.85 -7.52
N ILE A 148 -11.89 3.49 -6.50
CA ILE A 148 -10.52 4.02 -6.55
C ILE A 148 -9.55 2.84 -6.40
N ALA A 149 -8.81 2.59 -7.47
CA ALA A 149 -7.82 1.50 -7.55
C ALA A 149 -6.41 1.95 -7.12
N ASN A 150 -6.05 3.23 -7.33
CA ASN A 150 -4.76 3.77 -6.90
C ASN A 150 -4.94 5.17 -6.30
N TYR A 151 -4.38 5.33 -5.12
CA TYR A 151 -4.22 6.61 -4.43
C TYR A 151 -2.79 7.11 -4.72
N ASN A 152 -2.59 7.76 -5.88
CA ASN A 152 -1.26 8.06 -6.40
C ASN A 152 -0.66 9.36 -5.85
N ALA A 153 -1.48 10.36 -5.60
CA ALA A 153 -1.12 11.64 -5.01
C ALA A 153 -2.40 12.32 -4.47
N PRO A 154 -2.32 13.39 -3.66
CA PRO A 154 -3.49 14.05 -3.06
C PRO A 154 -4.59 14.46 -4.04
N GLU A 155 -4.22 14.74 -5.29
CA GLU A 155 -5.15 15.10 -6.38
C GLU A 155 -4.98 14.20 -7.61
N GLN A 156 -4.55 12.95 -7.43
CA GLN A 156 -4.38 12.02 -8.54
C GLN A 156 -4.75 10.60 -8.14
N PHE A 157 -5.84 10.13 -8.70
CA PHE A 157 -6.41 8.82 -8.46
C PHE A 157 -6.54 8.03 -9.76
N VAL A 158 -6.59 6.70 -9.64
CA VAL A 158 -6.96 5.85 -10.77
C VAL A 158 -8.21 5.08 -10.38
N LEU A 159 -9.25 5.23 -11.20
CA LEU A 159 -10.50 4.51 -11.08
C LEU A 159 -10.41 3.19 -11.82
N SER A 160 -11.08 2.17 -11.31
CA SER A 160 -11.22 0.84 -11.92
C SER A 160 -12.68 0.42 -11.92
N GLY A 161 -13.15 -0.12 -13.04
CA GLY A 161 -14.53 -0.56 -13.19
C GLY A 161 -14.79 -1.19 -14.56
N SER A 162 -16.05 -1.45 -14.90
CA SER A 162 -16.41 -1.89 -16.25
C SER A 162 -16.17 -0.79 -17.28
N HIS A 163 -15.97 -1.18 -18.55
CA HIS A 163 -15.85 -0.22 -19.65
C HIS A 163 -17.07 0.70 -19.73
N GLU A 164 -18.26 0.13 -19.53
CA GLU A 164 -19.53 0.84 -19.62
C GLU A 164 -19.64 1.89 -18.51
N GLU A 165 -19.37 1.53 -17.26
CA GLU A 165 -19.47 2.45 -16.14
C GLU A 165 -18.44 3.56 -16.21
N LEU A 166 -17.19 3.26 -16.58
CA LEU A 166 -16.17 4.30 -16.78
C LEU A 166 -16.51 5.24 -17.94
N ALA A 167 -17.11 4.74 -19.01
CA ALA A 167 -17.60 5.58 -20.11
C ALA A 167 -18.77 6.46 -19.67
N ARG A 168 -19.67 5.94 -18.83
CA ARG A 168 -20.82 6.67 -18.28
C ARG A 168 -20.39 7.80 -17.34
N ILE A 169 -19.41 7.51 -16.46
CA ILE A 169 -18.99 8.48 -15.44
C ILE A 169 -18.00 9.53 -15.98
N LYS A 170 -17.31 9.26 -17.08
CA LYS A 170 -16.35 10.20 -17.68
C LYS A 170 -16.92 11.60 -17.89
N PRO A 171 -18.06 11.79 -18.63
CA PRO A 171 -18.62 13.13 -18.87
C PRO A 171 -19.11 13.82 -17.59
N VAL A 172 -19.32 13.07 -16.49
CA VAL A 172 -19.63 13.63 -15.18
C VAL A 172 -18.36 14.26 -14.60
N PHE A 173 -17.27 13.49 -14.50
CA PHE A 173 -16.00 14.00 -13.99
C PHE A 173 -15.46 15.19 -14.80
N GLU A 174 -15.64 15.19 -16.11
CA GLU A 174 -15.21 16.31 -16.98
C GLU A 174 -15.96 17.63 -16.68
N LYS A 175 -17.08 17.59 -15.93
CA LYS A 175 -17.84 18.76 -15.51
C LYS A 175 -17.61 19.12 -14.03
N VAL A 176 -16.96 18.26 -13.25
CA VAL A 176 -16.64 18.55 -11.84
C VAL A 176 -15.59 19.66 -11.79
N GLU A 177 -15.89 20.70 -11.04
CA GLU A 177 -14.96 21.81 -10.84
C GLU A 177 -13.65 21.31 -10.23
N GLY A 178 -12.53 21.76 -10.77
CA GLY A 178 -11.18 21.35 -10.35
C GLY A 178 -10.64 20.11 -11.08
N VAL A 179 -11.46 19.28 -11.71
CA VAL A 179 -10.97 18.16 -12.52
C VAL A 179 -10.22 18.69 -13.75
N ARG A 180 -8.92 18.40 -13.78
CA ARG A 180 -8.05 18.80 -14.90
C ARG A 180 -7.98 17.76 -16.02
N ALA A 181 -8.19 16.48 -15.65
CA ALA A 181 -8.13 15.39 -16.62
C ALA A 181 -8.88 14.15 -16.14
N PHE A 182 -9.56 13.48 -17.08
CA PHE A 182 -10.04 12.11 -16.96
C PHE A 182 -9.47 11.30 -18.13
N VAL A 183 -8.43 10.50 -17.87
CA VAL A 183 -7.62 9.86 -18.92
C VAL A 183 -7.69 8.34 -18.81
N PRO A 184 -8.14 7.61 -19.85
CA PRO A 184 -8.07 6.16 -19.88
C PRO A 184 -6.63 5.67 -19.70
N VAL A 185 -6.43 4.69 -18.80
CA VAL A 185 -5.14 4.03 -18.60
C VAL A 185 -5.06 2.82 -19.52
N ARG A 186 -3.92 2.65 -20.20
CA ARG A 186 -3.70 1.53 -21.13
C ARG A 186 -3.37 0.25 -20.36
N VAL A 187 -4.40 -0.45 -19.90
CA VAL A 187 -4.34 -1.74 -19.21
C VAL A 187 -5.41 -2.67 -19.75
N SER A 188 -5.23 -3.99 -19.53
CA SER A 188 -6.11 -5.03 -20.08
C SER A 188 -7.31 -5.39 -19.20
N GLY A 189 -7.40 -4.81 -17.99
CA GLY A 189 -8.44 -5.20 -17.04
C GLY A 189 -8.67 -4.21 -15.92
N PRO A 190 -9.67 -4.48 -15.05
CA PRO A 190 -10.05 -3.63 -13.92
C PRO A 190 -9.16 -3.93 -12.70
N PHE A 191 -7.85 -3.61 -12.79
CA PHE A 191 -6.88 -3.96 -11.76
C PHE A 191 -7.18 -3.25 -10.43
N HIS A 192 -6.76 -3.88 -9.34
CA HIS A 192 -6.89 -3.36 -7.97
C HIS A 192 -8.35 -3.08 -7.55
N ALA A 193 -9.30 -3.86 -8.08
CA ALA A 193 -10.72 -3.80 -7.77
C ALA A 193 -11.25 -5.20 -7.42
N SER A 194 -12.43 -5.27 -6.80
CA SER A 194 -13.08 -6.53 -6.42
C SER A 194 -13.29 -7.51 -7.59
N ALA A 195 -13.43 -7.01 -8.81
CA ALA A 195 -13.48 -7.83 -10.02
C ALA A 195 -12.23 -8.72 -10.22
N MET A 196 -11.10 -8.36 -9.59
CA MET A 196 -9.87 -9.16 -9.60
C MET A 196 -9.84 -10.26 -8.52
N ALA A 197 -10.85 -10.39 -7.65
CA ALA A 197 -10.86 -11.36 -6.56
C ALA A 197 -10.63 -12.82 -7.02
N PRO A 198 -11.19 -13.31 -8.15
CA PRO A 198 -10.89 -14.65 -8.64
C PRO A 198 -9.39 -14.84 -9.03
N ALA A 199 -8.75 -13.81 -9.57
CA ALA A 199 -7.31 -13.85 -9.87
C ALA A 199 -6.49 -13.83 -8.58
N ALA A 200 -6.87 -13.04 -7.59
CA ALA A 200 -6.23 -12.98 -6.29
C ALA A 200 -6.26 -14.32 -5.56
N GLU A 201 -7.40 -15.01 -5.56
CA GLU A 201 -7.55 -16.33 -4.93
C GLU A 201 -6.69 -17.41 -5.61
N ARG A 202 -6.67 -17.43 -6.93
CA ARG A 202 -5.77 -18.32 -7.68
C ARG A 202 -4.29 -18.00 -7.41
N PHE A 203 -3.96 -16.72 -7.26
CA PHE A 203 -2.61 -16.29 -6.93
C PHE A 203 -2.21 -16.63 -5.48
N ARG A 204 -3.16 -16.60 -4.54
CA ARG A 204 -2.98 -17.07 -3.15
C ARG A 204 -2.49 -18.52 -3.13
N SER A 205 -3.08 -19.38 -3.99
CA SER A 205 -2.65 -20.77 -4.12
C SER A 205 -1.22 -20.91 -4.67
N VAL A 206 -0.79 -20.01 -5.56
CA VAL A 206 0.60 -19.96 -6.04
C VAL A 206 1.54 -19.56 -4.91
N LEU A 207 1.19 -18.52 -4.15
CA LEU A 207 2.01 -17.99 -3.04
C LEU A 207 2.15 -19.01 -1.89
N ALA A 208 1.19 -19.89 -1.68
CA ALA A 208 1.24 -20.88 -0.61
C ALA A 208 2.46 -21.83 -0.69
N SER A 209 3.00 -22.05 -1.90
CA SER A 209 4.17 -22.89 -2.14
C SER A 209 5.50 -22.13 -2.16
N VAL A 210 5.47 -20.80 -1.97
CA VAL A 210 6.67 -19.96 -2.03
C VAL A 210 7.24 -19.78 -0.64
N ASP A 211 8.52 -20.07 -0.50
CA ASP A 211 9.28 -19.71 0.71
C ASP A 211 9.59 -18.20 0.67
N VAL A 212 9.09 -17.49 1.68
CA VAL A 212 9.32 -16.05 1.85
C VAL A 212 10.26 -15.87 3.02
N GLY A 213 11.47 -15.41 2.74
CA GLY A 213 12.50 -15.13 3.75
C GLY A 213 12.21 -13.86 4.55
N GLY A 214 12.94 -13.67 5.63
CA GLY A 214 12.89 -12.44 6.42
C GLY A 214 13.36 -11.22 5.60
N LEU A 215 12.67 -10.09 5.75
CA LEU A 215 13.00 -8.85 5.06
C LEU A 215 14.20 -8.17 5.75
N ARG A 216 15.32 -8.04 5.03
CA ARG A 216 16.53 -7.37 5.52
C ARG A 216 16.37 -5.84 5.60
N THR A 217 15.47 -5.30 4.82
CA THR A 217 15.11 -3.88 4.77
C THR A 217 13.60 -3.78 4.76
N PRO A 218 12.97 -2.91 5.57
CA PRO A 218 11.53 -2.73 5.58
C PRO A 218 10.98 -2.36 4.19
N VAL A 219 9.93 -3.05 3.77
CA VAL A 219 9.22 -2.81 2.51
C VAL A 219 7.82 -2.30 2.81
N ILE A 220 7.37 -1.25 2.13
CA ILE A 220 6.01 -0.71 2.28
C ILE A 220 5.04 -1.56 1.45
N SER A 221 3.99 -2.07 2.12
CA SER A 221 2.88 -2.76 1.45
C SER A 221 1.92 -1.78 0.78
N ASN A 222 1.55 -2.06 -0.45
CA ASN A 222 0.55 -1.27 -1.19
C ASN A 222 -0.86 -1.40 -0.61
N VAL A 223 -1.17 -2.50 0.07
CA VAL A 223 -2.48 -2.74 0.69
C VAL A 223 -2.67 -1.91 1.94
N THR A 224 -1.64 -1.86 2.79
CA THR A 224 -1.73 -1.20 4.10
C THR A 224 -1.15 0.22 4.12
N GLY A 225 -0.29 0.58 3.17
CA GLY A 225 0.50 1.81 3.22
C GLY A 225 1.51 1.82 4.39
N ARG A 226 1.85 0.67 4.95
CA ARG A 226 2.76 0.47 6.10
C ARG A 226 3.80 -0.60 5.76
N PRO A 227 4.91 -0.71 6.51
CA PRO A 227 5.84 -1.81 6.33
C PRO A 227 5.15 -3.16 6.49
N PHE A 228 5.57 -4.14 5.69
CA PHE A 228 5.22 -5.54 5.96
C PHE A 228 5.69 -5.96 7.34
N GLY A 229 4.89 -6.77 8.02
CA GLY A 229 5.30 -7.45 9.25
C GLY A 229 6.36 -8.53 8.98
N PRO A 230 6.93 -9.11 10.04
CA PRO A 230 7.96 -10.14 9.93
C PRO A 230 7.41 -11.52 9.56
N ASP A 231 6.09 -11.71 9.59
CA ASP A 231 5.46 -13.00 9.30
C ASP A 231 5.35 -13.25 7.80
N ALA A 232 6.00 -14.30 7.33
CA ALA A 232 5.95 -14.76 5.96
C ALA A 232 4.51 -15.09 5.48
N GLN A 233 3.61 -15.51 6.36
CA GLN A 233 2.22 -15.78 6.02
C GLN A 233 1.48 -14.46 5.74
N GLU A 234 1.71 -13.44 6.56
CA GLU A 234 1.16 -12.09 6.33
C GLU A 234 1.65 -11.52 4.99
N VAL A 235 2.95 -11.65 4.68
CA VAL A 235 3.50 -11.18 3.39
C VAL A 235 2.79 -11.87 2.22
N ARG A 236 2.62 -13.20 2.26
CA ARG A 236 1.89 -13.94 1.23
C ARG A 236 0.43 -13.52 1.11
N ALA A 237 -0.25 -13.30 2.25
CA ALA A 237 -1.65 -12.86 2.27
C ALA A 237 -1.80 -11.48 1.61
N LEU A 238 -0.99 -10.51 2.01
CA LEU A 238 -1.01 -9.15 1.46
C LEU A 238 -0.66 -9.11 -0.04
N LEU A 239 0.29 -9.94 -0.50
CA LEU A 239 0.61 -10.05 -1.93
C LEU A 239 -0.55 -10.62 -2.76
N ALA A 240 -1.32 -11.56 -2.20
CA ALA A 240 -2.52 -12.06 -2.87
C ALA A 240 -3.62 -10.99 -2.92
N GLU A 241 -3.84 -10.30 -1.81
CA GLU A 241 -4.84 -9.23 -1.70
C GLU A 241 -4.52 -8.04 -2.61
N GLN A 242 -3.24 -7.70 -2.78
CA GLN A 242 -2.79 -6.56 -3.60
C GLN A 242 -3.39 -6.57 -5.02
N ILE A 243 -3.67 -7.74 -5.59
CA ILE A 243 -4.26 -7.87 -6.93
C ILE A 243 -5.68 -7.25 -6.99
N ALA A 244 -6.44 -7.37 -5.89
CA ALA A 244 -7.85 -6.98 -5.81
C ALA A 244 -8.11 -5.79 -4.86
N ARG A 245 -7.07 -5.24 -4.24
CA ARG A 245 -7.15 -4.12 -3.29
C ARG A 245 -6.48 -2.88 -3.86
N PRO A 246 -6.91 -1.70 -3.45
CA PRO A 246 -6.29 -0.43 -3.87
C PRO A 246 -4.80 -0.34 -3.54
N VAL A 247 -4.05 0.32 -4.41
CA VAL A 247 -2.66 0.73 -4.15
C VAL A 247 -2.66 2.02 -3.33
N ARG A 248 -2.29 1.94 -2.07
CA ARG A 248 -2.24 3.06 -1.11
C ARG A 248 -0.88 3.77 -1.17
N TRP A 249 -0.49 4.24 -2.36
CA TRP A 249 0.82 4.84 -2.59
C TRP A 249 1.04 6.11 -1.76
N THR A 250 0.05 7.02 -1.76
CA THR A 250 0.09 8.27 -0.99
C THR A 250 0.33 8.00 0.50
N ASP A 251 -0.38 7.02 1.07
CA ASP A 251 -0.24 6.67 2.49
C ASP A 251 1.15 6.09 2.80
N GLY A 252 1.68 5.25 1.91
CA GLY A 252 3.02 4.69 2.05
C GLY A 252 4.11 5.76 2.01
N ILE A 253 4.01 6.74 1.10
CA ILE A 253 4.97 7.84 1.02
C ILE A 253 4.86 8.79 2.22
N ARG A 254 3.64 9.08 2.69
CA ARG A 254 3.43 9.85 3.92
C ARG A 254 4.07 9.16 5.13
N TYR A 255 3.80 7.86 5.30
CA TYR A 255 4.43 7.07 6.35
C TYR A 255 5.97 7.17 6.31
N LEU A 256 6.58 7.02 5.13
CA LEU A 256 8.03 7.12 4.95
C LEU A 256 8.57 8.50 5.33
N ARG A 257 7.87 9.57 4.92
CA ARG A 257 8.21 10.94 5.29
C ARG A 257 8.15 11.13 6.81
N ASP A 258 7.08 10.67 7.45
CA ASP A 258 6.88 10.77 8.89
C ASP A 258 7.91 9.95 9.68
N ALA A 259 8.38 8.83 9.10
CA ALA A 259 9.50 8.04 9.61
C ALA A 259 10.88 8.71 9.38
N GLY A 260 10.95 9.91 8.77
CA GLY A 260 12.19 10.67 8.56
C GLY A 260 12.91 10.37 7.26
N VAL A 261 12.27 9.74 6.27
CA VAL A 261 12.85 9.56 4.93
C VAL A 261 12.85 10.90 4.20
N SER A 262 14.04 11.39 3.86
CA SER A 262 14.25 12.65 3.15
C SER A 262 14.81 12.47 1.74
N VAL A 263 15.28 11.26 1.38
CA VAL A 263 15.86 10.97 0.08
C VAL A 263 15.12 9.81 -0.55
N PHE A 264 14.42 10.06 -1.65
CA PHE A 264 13.78 9.03 -2.47
C PHE A 264 14.55 8.88 -3.78
N THR A 265 14.82 7.63 -4.18
CA THR A 265 15.51 7.32 -5.43
C THR A 265 14.71 6.30 -6.21
N GLU A 266 14.20 6.68 -7.39
CA GLU A 266 13.48 5.77 -8.28
C GLU A 266 14.49 4.91 -9.05
N LEU A 267 14.44 3.60 -8.83
CA LEU A 267 15.26 2.60 -9.51
C LEU A 267 14.54 2.09 -10.77
N GLY A 268 14.77 2.79 -11.86
CA GLY A 268 14.15 2.52 -13.15
C GLY A 268 14.46 3.63 -14.14
N GLU A 269 13.95 3.51 -15.34
CA GLU A 269 14.16 4.51 -16.41
C GLU A 269 13.03 5.55 -16.49
N SER A 270 12.12 5.51 -15.55
CA SER A 270 11.03 6.49 -15.43
C SER A 270 11.30 7.51 -14.34
N LYS A 271 10.51 8.56 -14.32
CA LYS A 271 10.43 9.56 -13.25
C LYS A 271 8.98 9.68 -12.73
N VAL A 272 8.18 8.65 -12.97
CA VAL A 272 6.76 8.66 -12.60
C VAL A 272 6.61 8.69 -11.08
N LEU A 273 7.29 7.78 -10.38
CA LEU A 273 7.20 7.73 -8.91
C LEU A 273 7.86 8.96 -8.28
N THR A 274 8.97 9.44 -8.82
CA THR A 274 9.61 10.69 -8.40
C THR A 274 8.61 11.85 -8.46
N SER A 275 7.89 12.01 -9.59
CA SER A 275 6.88 13.06 -9.75
C SER A 275 5.69 12.89 -8.79
N LEU A 276 5.26 11.67 -8.49
CA LEU A 276 4.19 11.41 -7.52
C LEU A 276 4.66 11.75 -6.10
N ILE A 277 5.87 11.34 -5.74
CA ILE A 277 6.48 11.63 -4.44
C ILE A 277 6.61 13.13 -4.23
N ASP A 278 7.12 13.86 -5.22
CA ASP A 278 7.24 15.32 -5.16
C ASP A 278 5.88 15.97 -4.87
N ARG A 279 4.80 15.52 -5.55
CA ARG A 279 3.44 16.02 -5.29
C ARG A 279 2.94 15.69 -3.90
N ILE A 280 3.25 14.50 -3.37
CA ILE A 280 2.84 14.09 -2.02
C ILE A 280 3.58 14.89 -0.96
N THR A 281 4.88 15.11 -1.16
CA THR A 281 5.75 15.77 -0.18
C THR A 281 5.64 17.29 -0.19
N THR A 282 5.27 17.88 -1.33
CA THR A 282 5.08 19.34 -1.49
C THR A 282 3.63 19.79 -1.28
N ALA A 283 2.67 18.87 -1.38
CA ALA A 283 1.29 19.19 -1.05
C ALA A 283 1.23 19.66 0.42
N GLN A 284 0.58 20.80 0.65
CA GLN A 284 0.13 21.11 2.00
C GLN A 284 -0.76 19.95 2.45
N GLU A 285 -0.52 19.43 3.64
CA GLU A 285 -1.41 18.42 4.18
C GLU A 285 -2.84 18.97 4.10
N PRO A 286 -3.79 18.19 3.56
CA PRO A 286 -5.18 18.58 3.69
C PRO A 286 -5.40 18.86 5.17
N THR A 287 -6.00 19.99 5.48
CA THR A 287 -6.40 20.30 6.85
C THR A 287 -7.06 19.04 7.40
N PRO A 288 -6.56 18.48 8.52
CA PRO A 288 -7.14 17.25 9.07
C PRO A 288 -8.67 17.44 9.08
N ASP A 289 -9.37 16.55 8.41
CA ASP A 289 -10.83 16.50 8.59
C ASP A 289 -11.09 15.71 9.88
N PRO A 290 -11.35 16.38 11.00
CA PRO A 290 -11.53 15.72 12.30
C PRO A 290 -12.66 14.68 12.25
N ARG A 291 -13.63 14.86 11.34
CA ARG A 291 -14.76 13.95 11.15
C ARG A 291 -14.30 12.64 10.51
N ARG A 292 -13.57 12.75 9.41
CA ARG A 292 -13.06 11.58 8.67
C ARG A 292 -12.04 10.79 9.49
N ASP A 293 -11.10 11.49 10.12
CA ASP A 293 -10.10 10.86 10.99
C ASP A 293 -10.78 10.12 12.15
N LEU A 294 -11.83 10.69 12.71
CA LEU A 294 -12.60 10.06 13.79
C LEU A 294 -13.39 8.85 13.29
N ILE A 295 -13.98 8.90 12.11
CA ILE A 295 -14.66 7.75 11.45
C ILE A 295 -13.68 6.59 11.23
N GLU A 296 -12.52 6.85 10.69
CA GLU A 296 -11.50 5.83 10.47
C GLU A 296 -10.97 5.24 11.79
N ARG A 297 -10.82 6.07 12.82
CA ARG A 297 -10.48 5.60 14.17
C ARG A 297 -11.59 4.74 14.77
N ILE A 298 -12.86 5.12 14.60
CA ILE A 298 -14.01 4.31 15.04
C ILE A 298 -13.98 2.95 14.37
N LYS A 299 -13.77 2.87 13.06
CA LYS A 299 -13.70 1.61 12.32
C LYS A 299 -12.54 0.74 12.79
N ARG A 300 -11.33 1.28 12.84
CA ARG A 300 -10.10 0.52 13.10
C ARG A 300 -9.87 0.22 14.58
N GLU A 301 -10.07 1.19 15.47
CA GLU A 301 -9.67 1.05 16.86
C GLU A 301 -10.83 0.63 17.78
N ILE A 302 -12.08 0.87 17.35
CA ILE A 302 -13.26 0.54 18.14
C ILE A 302 -14.01 -0.66 17.58
N LEU A 303 -14.33 -0.69 16.27
CA LEU A 303 -15.14 -1.75 15.67
C LEU A 303 -14.31 -2.98 15.29
N GLN A 304 -13.21 -2.81 14.56
CA GLN A 304 -12.41 -3.93 14.06
C GLN A 304 -12.02 -4.97 15.12
N PRO A 305 -11.58 -4.59 16.32
CA PRO A 305 -11.23 -5.56 17.36
C PRO A 305 -12.42 -6.35 17.92
N GLU A 306 -13.65 -5.92 17.66
CA GLU A 306 -14.87 -6.55 18.16
C GLU A 306 -15.57 -7.41 17.09
N ILE A 307 -15.44 -7.06 15.81
CA ILE A 307 -16.16 -7.68 14.70
C ILE A 307 -15.25 -8.12 13.55
N GLY A 308 -13.92 -7.94 13.68
CA GLY A 308 -12.97 -8.33 12.64
C GLY A 308 -12.89 -7.32 11.48
N ASP A 309 -12.28 -7.76 10.39
CA ASP A 309 -11.95 -6.92 9.23
C ASP A 309 -13.17 -6.38 8.46
N GLU A 310 -14.36 -6.94 8.69
CA GLU A 310 -15.61 -6.41 8.12
C GLU A 310 -15.86 -4.94 8.52
N ALA A 311 -15.32 -4.52 9.68
CA ALA A 311 -15.39 -3.13 10.14
C ALA A 311 -14.75 -2.14 9.18
N LEU A 312 -13.65 -2.51 8.54
CA LEU A 312 -12.87 -1.61 7.67
C LEU A 312 -13.56 -1.30 6.34
N GLY A 313 -14.31 -2.28 5.81
CA GLY A 313 -15.12 -2.14 4.59
C GLY A 313 -16.56 -1.68 4.83
N PHE A 314 -16.91 -1.42 6.09
CA PHE A 314 -18.29 -1.06 6.44
C PHE A 314 -18.60 0.38 6.01
N ASP A 315 -19.77 0.56 5.36
CA ASP A 315 -20.28 1.88 4.98
C ASP A 315 -20.49 2.74 6.24
N GLU A 316 -19.91 3.94 6.26
CA GLU A 316 -19.93 4.83 7.42
C GLU A 316 -21.33 5.29 7.85
N ASP A 317 -22.25 5.37 6.89
CA ASP A 317 -23.65 5.71 7.11
C ASP A 317 -24.53 4.50 7.44
N ALA A 318 -24.04 3.28 7.18
CA ALA A 318 -24.79 2.08 7.44
C ALA A 318 -25.00 1.83 8.95
N SER A 319 -26.18 1.37 9.30
CA SER A 319 -26.50 1.09 10.71
C SER A 319 -25.71 -0.09 11.25
N PHE A 320 -25.15 0.04 12.44
CA PHE A 320 -24.48 -1.03 13.19
C PHE A 320 -25.31 -2.31 13.36
N ARG A 321 -26.63 -2.24 13.21
CA ARG A 321 -27.50 -3.43 13.16
C ARG A 321 -27.19 -4.36 11.99
N ARG A 322 -26.70 -3.83 10.85
CA ARG A 322 -26.28 -4.63 9.72
C ARG A 322 -25.05 -5.49 10.00
N LEU A 323 -24.26 -5.10 11.01
CA LEU A 323 -23.11 -5.87 11.51
C LEU A 323 -23.51 -6.96 12.53
N GLY A 324 -24.80 -7.18 12.77
CA GLY A 324 -25.27 -8.18 13.73
C GLY A 324 -24.98 -7.85 15.20
N LEU A 325 -24.69 -6.58 15.52
CA LEU A 325 -24.31 -6.18 16.86
C LEU A 325 -25.48 -6.35 17.84
N ASN A 326 -25.24 -7.07 18.92
CA ASN A 326 -26.18 -7.24 20.04
C ASN A 326 -25.86 -6.31 21.20
N SER A 327 -26.73 -6.26 22.23
CA SER A 327 -26.60 -5.35 23.36
C SER A 327 -25.29 -5.50 24.13
N ILE A 328 -24.69 -6.70 24.15
CA ILE A 328 -23.42 -6.94 24.86
C ILE A 328 -22.27 -6.27 24.09
N ILE A 329 -22.30 -6.37 22.77
CA ILE A 329 -21.27 -5.73 21.91
C ILE A 329 -21.36 -4.21 22.04
N TYR A 330 -22.54 -3.60 22.12
CA TYR A 330 -22.68 -2.16 22.35
C TYR A 330 -21.99 -1.69 23.64
N VAL A 331 -22.07 -2.47 24.72
CA VAL A 331 -21.38 -2.17 25.98
C VAL A 331 -19.86 -2.24 25.81
N ARG A 332 -19.38 -3.26 25.08
CA ARG A 332 -17.94 -3.43 24.81
C ARG A 332 -17.40 -2.31 23.92
N LEU A 333 -18.14 -1.93 22.87
CA LEU A 333 -17.81 -0.81 22.00
C LEU A 333 -17.73 0.52 22.77
N ALA A 334 -18.69 0.77 23.68
CA ALA A 334 -18.68 1.98 24.50
C ALA A 334 -17.45 2.03 25.41
N ARG A 335 -17.12 0.93 26.09
CA ARG A 335 -15.92 0.83 26.93
C ARG A 335 -14.65 1.06 26.10
N ARG A 336 -14.57 0.45 24.92
CA ARG A 336 -13.42 0.58 24.02
C ARG A 336 -13.31 2.00 23.47
N ALA A 337 -14.41 2.59 23.03
CA ALA A 337 -14.47 4.00 22.64
C ALA A 337 -13.96 4.93 23.75
N GLY A 338 -14.36 4.65 24.98
CA GLY A 338 -13.86 5.40 26.15
C GLY A 338 -12.35 5.28 26.34
N THR A 339 -11.80 4.10 26.14
CA THR A 339 -10.33 3.87 26.21
C THR A 339 -9.58 4.55 25.06
N VAL A 340 -10.08 4.39 23.83
CA VAL A 340 -9.45 4.94 22.61
C VAL A 340 -9.50 6.46 22.58
N LEU A 341 -10.61 7.05 23.02
CA LEU A 341 -10.82 8.49 22.99
C LEU A 341 -10.37 9.20 24.29
N GLY A 342 -9.99 8.44 25.31
CA GLY A 342 -9.58 8.99 26.61
C GLY A 342 -10.70 9.65 27.41
N ILE A 343 -11.97 9.34 27.11
CA ILE A 343 -13.16 9.95 27.73
C ILE A 343 -14.23 8.88 27.99
N PRO A 344 -15.11 9.05 29.01
CA PRO A 344 -16.17 8.09 29.22
C PRO A 344 -17.26 8.19 28.16
N VAL A 345 -17.45 7.07 27.41
CA VAL A 345 -18.54 6.91 26.44
C VAL A 345 -19.56 5.92 27.02
N LYS A 346 -20.82 6.36 27.15
CA LYS A 346 -21.88 5.49 27.65
C LYS A 346 -22.45 4.59 26.52
N PRO A 347 -22.93 3.37 26.83
CA PRO A 347 -23.51 2.46 25.83
C PRO A 347 -24.71 3.03 25.08
N ASP A 348 -25.51 3.88 25.73
CA ASP A 348 -26.64 4.56 25.11
C ASP A 348 -26.25 5.53 24.02
N VAL A 349 -25.07 6.13 24.08
CA VAL A 349 -24.52 6.98 23.01
C VAL A 349 -24.33 6.17 21.73
N ILE A 350 -23.68 5.00 21.80
CA ILE A 350 -23.48 4.12 20.63
C ILE A 350 -24.82 3.58 20.11
N PHE A 351 -25.78 3.34 21.01
CA PHE A 351 -27.11 2.89 20.65
C PHE A 351 -27.95 3.98 19.94
N GLN A 352 -27.78 5.24 20.31
CA GLN A 352 -28.47 6.39 19.69
C GLN A 352 -27.85 6.76 18.36
N HIS A 353 -26.51 6.76 18.28
CA HIS A 353 -25.74 7.09 17.08
C HIS A 353 -25.30 5.82 16.36
N ARG A 354 -26.16 5.28 15.52
CA ARG A 354 -26.15 3.89 15.01
C ARG A 354 -25.26 3.66 13.80
N SER A 355 -24.45 4.61 13.39
CA SER A 355 -23.47 4.49 12.29
C SER A 355 -22.15 5.14 12.70
N CYS A 356 -21.08 4.84 11.97
CA CYS A 356 -19.77 5.47 12.22
C CYS A 356 -19.85 6.99 12.04
N ALA A 357 -20.53 7.43 10.98
CA ALA A 357 -20.73 8.86 10.70
C ALA A 357 -21.52 9.56 11.78
N ALA A 358 -22.71 9.03 12.16
CA ALA A 358 -23.54 9.62 13.21
C ALA A 358 -22.83 9.65 14.59
N LEU A 359 -22.04 8.62 14.89
CA LEU A 359 -21.25 8.58 16.12
C LEU A 359 -20.13 9.61 16.08
N ALA A 360 -19.42 9.76 14.97
CA ALA A 360 -18.37 10.77 14.81
C ALA A 360 -18.94 12.19 14.91
N ASP A 361 -20.06 12.47 14.23
CA ASP A 361 -20.74 13.76 14.29
C ASP A 361 -21.12 14.13 15.72
N TYR A 362 -21.71 13.21 16.48
CA TYR A 362 -22.02 13.44 17.88
C TYR A 362 -20.77 13.69 18.73
N LEU A 363 -19.73 12.88 18.56
CA LEU A 363 -18.50 13.01 19.32
C LEU A 363 -17.80 14.35 19.07
N LEU A 364 -17.85 14.88 17.86
CA LEU A 364 -17.29 16.17 17.50
C LEU A 364 -18.06 17.38 18.06
N THR A 365 -19.34 17.20 18.45
CA THR A 365 -20.09 18.27 19.14
C THR A 365 -19.66 18.46 20.59
N ARG A 366 -18.84 17.56 21.13
CA ARG A 366 -18.37 17.64 22.52
C ARG A 366 -17.01 18.33 22.61
N ASP A 367 -16.92 19.43 23.29
CA ASP A 367 -15.71 20.24 23.46
C ASP A 367 -14.54 19.46 24.09
N ASP A 368 -14.83 18.56 25.05
CA ASP A 368 -13.84 17.72 25.71
C ASP A 368 -13.20 16.73 24.76
N ILE A 369 -13.95 16.23 23.76
CA ILE A 369 -13.47 15.31 22.73
C ILE A 369 -12.72 16.06 21.63
N ALA A 370 -13.25 17.15 21.14
CA ALA A 370 -12.57 17.98 20.14
C ALA A 370 -11.17 18.40 20.64
N GLN A 371 -11.04 18.75 21.92
CA GLN A 371 -9.74 19.03 22.54
C GLN A 371 -8.86 17.79 22.73
N ALA A 372 -9.44 16.62 23.05
CA ALA A 372 -8.69 15.38 23.20
C ALA A 372 -8.17 14.87 21.84
N ILE A 373 -8.99 14.97 20.78
CA ILE A 373 -8.58 14.64 19.40
C ILE A 373 -7.47 15.59 18.92
N ALA A 374 -7.58 16.88 19.20
CA ALA A 374 -6.56 17.87 18.85
C ALA A 374 -5.23 17.68 19.63
N ARG A 375 -5.28 17.06 20.81
CA ARG A 375 -4.10 16.74 21.65
C ARG A 375 -3.52 15.36 21.39
N ALA A 376 -4.30 14.44 20.83
CA ALA A 376 -3.80 13.11 20.42
C ALA A 376 -2.92 13.31 19.20
N ALA A 377 -1.61 13.42 19.42
CA ALA A 377 -0.63 13.25 18.37
C ALA A 377 -0.92 11.93 17.61
N PRO A 378 -0.67 11.87 16.30
CA PRO A 378 -0.74 10.61 15.57
C PRO A 378 0.05 9.55 16.35
N PRO A 379 -0.40 8.27 16.37
CA PRO A 379 0.30 7.23 17.12
C PRO A 379 1.78 7.29 16.75
N GLU A 380 2.64 7.36 17.76
CA GLU A 380 4.08 7.31 17.56
C GLU A 380 4.38 6.19 16.59
N ALA A 381 5.11 6.51 15.52
CA ALA A 381 5.59 5.52 14.59
C ALA A 381 6.25 4.40 15.43
N PRO A 382 5.94 3.11 15.13
CA PRO A 382 6.60 2.03 15.86
C PRO A 382 8.10 2.29 15.82
N PRO A 383 8.82 2.09 16.94
CA PRO A 383 10.25 2.36 16.99
C PRO A 383 10.90 1.66 15.80
N ALA A 384 11.79 2.36 15.11
CA ALA A 384 12.56 1.82 14.00
C ALA A 384 13.10 0.43 14.42
N PRO A 385 13.01 -0.60 13.53
CA PRO A 385 13.48 -1.92 13.87
C PRO A 385 14.87 -1.78 14.45
N LEU A 386 15.05 -2.33 15.66
CA LEU A 386 16.33 -2.29 16.36
C LEU A 386 17.37 -2.81 15.38
N ARG A 387 18.33 -1.95 14.99
CA ARG A 387 19.54 -2.41 14.31
C ARG A 387 20.08 -3.52 15.17
N GLU A 388 20.36 -4.69 14.60
CA GLU A 388 21.17 -5.69 15.28
C GLU A 388 22.43 -4.98 15.71
N TYR A 389 22.51 -4.67 16.98
CA TYR A 389 23.73 -4.13 17.55
C TYR A 389 24.76 -5.24 17.45
N GLN A 390 25.80 -5.03 16.67
CA GLN A 390 26.94 -5.96 16.54
C GLN A 390 27.75 -6.08 17.86
N ASP A 391 27.36 -5.34 18.91
CA ASP A 391 27.94 -5.48 20.25
C ASP A 391 27.18 -6.56 21.04
N GLU A 392 27.83 -7.71 21.23
CA GLU A 392 27.30 -8.85 21.99
C GLU A 392 26.81 -8.46 23.40
N ARG A 393 27.38 -7.39 23.99
CA ARG A 393 27.02 -6.90 25.32
C ARG A 393 25.65 -6.22 25.30
N VAL A 394 25.36 -5.46 24.25
CA VAL A 394 24.04 -4.82 24.06
C VAL A 394 22.97 -5.90 23.82
N THR A 395 23.28 -6.89 22.99
CA THR A 395 22.40 -8.04 22.74
C THR A 395 22.09 -8.81 24.02
N ALA A 396 23.09 -9.05 24.86
CA ALA A 396 22.91 -9.73 26.17
C ALA A 396 22.02 -8.93 27.13
N LEU A 397 22.14 -7.58 27.16
CA LEU A 397 21.32 -6.70 27.98
C LEU A 397 19.86 -6.70 27.51
N LEU A 398 19.63 -6.68 26.20
CA LEU A 398 18.29 -6.76 25.62
C LEU A 398 17.63 -8.12 25.89
N HIS A 399 18.36 -9.22 25.78
CA HIS A 399 17.86 -10.54 26.17
C HIS A 399 17.56 -10.63 27.67
N GLY A 400 18.38 -10.03 28.53
CA GLY A 400 18.14 -9.96 29.99
C GLY A 400 16.85 -9.18 30.31
N CYS A 401 16.54 -8.14 29.54
CA CYS A 401 15.28 -7.39 29.64
C CYS A 401 14.09 -8.21 29.15
N ALA A 402 14.21 -8.86 27.99
CA ALA A 402 13.14 -9.64 27.37
C ALA A 402 12.71 -10.85 28.20
N ASN A 403 13.65 -11.49 28.89
CA ASN A 403 13.38 -12.65 29.79
C ASN A 403 13.10 -12.25 31.25
N GLY A 404 13.00 -10.95 31.56
CA GLY A 404 12.66 -10.45 32.89
C GLY A 404 13.77 -10.50 33.93
N THR A 405 15.02 -10.83 33.56
CA THR A 405 16.17 -10.85 34.48
C THR A 405 16.74 -9.45 34.74
N LEU A 406 16.44 -8.48 33.88
CA LEU A 406 16.77 -7.07 34.05
C LEU A 406 15.50 -6.20 33.88
N SER A 407 15.38 -5.15 34.68
CA SER A 407 14.33 -4.17 34.48
C SER A 407 14.63 -3.27 33.27
N VAL A 408 13.59 -2.71 32.64
CA VAL A 408 13.71 -1.81 31.49
C VAL A 408 14.65 -0.63 31.81
N ASP A 409 14.50 -0.01 32.99
CA ASP A 409 15.30 1.14 33.42
C ASP A 409 16.80 0.78 33.53
N ARG A 410 17.12 -0.35 34.18
CA ARG A 410 18.50 -0.85 34.30
C ARG A 410 19.11 -1.19 32.94
N THR A 411 18.31 -1.71 32.03
CA THR A 411 18.76 -2.03 30.66
C THR A 411 19.11 -0.76 29.91
N ILE A 412 18.27 0.27 30.01
CA ILE A 412 18.51 1.58 29.38
C ILE A 412 19.78 2.26 29.94
N GLU A 413 19.96 2.24 31.27
CA GLU A 413 21.17 2.78 31.90
C GLU A 413 22.44 2.04 31.46
N ALA A 414 22.41 0.72 31.41
CA ALA A 414 23.55 -0.09 31.00
C ALA A 414 23.89 0.11 29.51
N ILE A 415 22.91 0.26 28.62
CA ILE A 415 23.15 0.57 27.19
C ILE A 415 23.72 1.96 27.03
N ARG A 416 23.23 2.96 27.79
CA ARG A 416 23.81 4.32 27.77
C ARG A 416 25.25 4.37 28.27
N ALA A 417 25.63 3.48 29.19
CA ALA A 417 27.00 3.38 29.68
C ALA A 417 27.97 2.67 28.70
N LEU A 418 27.45 2.02 27.67
CA LEU A 418 28.23 1.38 26.61
C LEU A 418 28.39 2.26 25.35
N ALA A 419 27.62 3.34 25.25
CA ALA A 419 27.68 4.33 24.17
C ALA A 419 28.68 5.45 24.51
#